data_53a2a5d89b09e861acb402d4b0b0e87b
#
_entry.id   53a2a5d89b09e861acb402d4b0b0e87b
#
_cell.length_a   1.000
_cell.length_b   1.000
_cell.length_c   1.000
_cell.angle_alpha   90.00
_cell.angle_beta   90.00
_cell.angle_gamma   90.00
#
_symmetry.space_group_name_H-M   'P 1'
#
loop_
_entity.id
_entity.type
_entity.pdbx_description
1 polymer ?
#
loop_
_entity_poly.entity_id
_entity_poly.type
_entity_poly.pdbx_seq_one_letter_code
_entity_poly.pdbx_strand_id
1 'polypeptide(L)'
;DSENYLESLRKIFLEESIDFYIPGTDVELKFCAKNKKYIKNKFNVHTVISSLEVVEISDDKFRTSRFLKETGLNYPKTGLLKDVDIEHIKYPLIIKPSVGCGSIGVYKINNIDDLIPHLKETNGIIIQEYIGSEETEYTCTVVKVKNELSPVLSFNRVLRNGDTYRAEPIKSEEIEKYVIEVASNLDIDGGCNFQLRVDKDGKPKIFEINSRFSGTTPFCAQVGFNPVEFYLKRMLDMKVSIEIDYDSFVFRYWSELVVKKNQLNTLCENNKSLPELKKQFELFR
;
A
#
# COMPACT_ATOMS: atom_id res chain seq x y z
N ASP A 1 -15.62 -3.13 -15.41
CA ASP A 1 -15.31 -3.85 -16.65
C ASP A 1 -13.98 -3.36 -17.19
N SER A 2 -13.05 -4.28 -17.45
CA SER A 2 -11.65 -3.98 -17.84
C SER A 2 -11.54 -3.31 -19.22
N GLU A 3 -12.45 -3.60 -20.13
CA GLU A 3 -12.48 -2.99 -21.47
C GLU A 3 -12.92 -1.52 -21.41
N ASN A 4 -13.95 -1.22 -20.64
CA ASN A 4 -14.39 0.17 -20.41
C ASN A 4 -13.34 1.00 -19.71
N TYR A 5 -12.57 0.38 -18.80
CA TYR A 5 -11.48 1.07 -18.11
C TYR A 5 -10.33 1.43 -19.05
N LEU A 6 -9.93 0.51 -19.94
CA LEU A 6 -8.90 0.79 -20.93
C LEU A 6 -9.34 1.89 -21.91
N GLU A 7 -10.59 1.87 -22.34
CA GLU A 7 -11.11 2.90 -23.26
C GLU A 7 -11.18 4.27 -22.60
N SER A 8 -11.54 4.33 -21.30
CA SER A 8 -11.51 5.57 -20.53
C SER A 8 -10.09 6.14 -20.38
N LEU A 9 -9.12 5.28 -20.07
CA LEU A 9 -7.71 5.69 -20.01
C LEU A 9 -7.20 6.15 -21.38
N ARG A 10 -7.55 5.42 -22.45
CA ARG A 10 -7.20 5.78 -23.83
C ARG A 10 -7.67 7.18 -24.18
N LYS A 11 -8.93 7.51 -23.85
CA LYS A 11 -9.49 8.85 -24.07
C LYS A 11 -8.66 9.92 -23.36
N ILE A 12 -8.37 9.72 -22.09
CA ILE A 12 -7.55 10.66 -21.29
C ILE A 12 -6.16 10.82 -21.90
N PHE A 13 -5.49 9.72 -22.25
CA PHE A 13 -4.14 9.75 -22.82
C PHE A 13 -4.06 10.42 -24.20
N LEU A 14 -5.18 10.45 -24.96
CA LEU A 14 -5.25 11.14 -26.24
C LEU A 14 -5.64 12.61 -26.12
N GLU A 15 -6.44 12.95 -25.12
CA GLU A 15 -6.95 14.31 -24.90
C GLU A 15 -5.95 15.17 -24.08
N GLU A 16 -5.17 14.51 -23.19
CA GLU A 16 -4.25 15.18 -22.29
C GLU A 16 -2.81 14.74 -22.55
N SER A 17 -1.86 15.67 -22.34
CA SER A 17 -0.43 15.38 -22.46
C SER A 17 0.08 14.69 -21.19
N ILE A 18 -0.09 13.36 -21.11
CA ILE A 18 0.28 12.56 -19.95
C ILE A 18 1.63 11.86 -20.18
N ASP A 19 2.61 12.11 -19.32
CA ASP A 19 3.90 11.41 -19.33
C ASP A 19 3.89 10.19 -18.37
N PHE A 20 3.27 10.36 -17.20
CA PHE A 20 3.23 9.33 -16.16
C PHE A 20 1.79 9.04 -15.73
N TYR A 21 1.48 7.75 -15.64
CA TYR A 21 0.25 7.26 -15.03
C TYR A 21 0.60 6.47 -13.76
N ILE A 22 0.07 6.90 -12.62
CA ILE A 22 0.33 6.32 -11.31
C ILE A 22 -0.95 5.68 -10.79
N PRO A 23 -1.11 4.35 -10.86
CA PRO A 23 -2.24 3.65 -10.27
C PRO A 23 -2.27 3.82 -8.75
N GLY A 24 -3.41 4.24 -8.20
CA GLY A 24 -3.56 4.57 -6.78
C GLY A 24 -4.40 3.58 -5.98
N THR A 25 -5.11 2.65 -6.65
CA THR A 25 -6.06 1.73 -6.03
C THR A 25 -5.75 0.27 -6.34
N ASP A 26 -6.00 -0.62 -5.39
CA ASP A 26 -5.67 -2.06 -5.53
C ASP A 26 -6.43 -2.72 -6.70
N VAL A 27 -7.65 -2.26 -6.99
CA VAL A 27 -8.50 -2.82 -8.06
C VAL A 27 -7.94 -2.64 -9.47
N GLU A 28 -7.11 -1.64 -9.71
CA GLU A 28 -6.54 -1.34 -11.02
C GLU A 28 -5.16 -1.95 -11.26
N LEU A 29 -4.43 -2.34 -10.19
CA LEU A 29 -3.02 -2.72 -10.29
C LEU A 29 -2.78 -3.88 -11.26
N LYS A 30 -3.56 -4.96 -11.16
CA LYS A 30 -3.41 -6.12 -12.06
C LYS A 30 -3.66 -5.75 -13.52
N PHE A 31 -4.67 -4.91 -13.75
CA PHE A 31 -4.96 -4.42 -15.07
C PHE A 31 -3.81 -3.57 -15.62
N CYS A 32 -3.31 -2.63 -14.82
CA CYS A 32 -2.20 -1.75 -15.19
C CYS A 32 -0.92 -2.53 -15.45
N ALA A 33 -0.58 -3.51 -14.60
CA ALA A 33 0.60 -4.35 -14.77
C ALA A 33 0.53 -5.18 -16.08
N LYS A 34 -0.63 -5.77 -16.41
CA LYS A 34 -0.85 -6.51 -17.65
C LYS A 34 -0.74 -5.62 -18.89
N ASN A 35 -1.18 -4.38 -18.80
CA ASN A 35 -1.26 -3.45 -19.94
C ASN A 35 -0.10 -2.46 -20.01
N LYS A 36 0.87 -2.49 -19.07
CA LYS A 36 2.00 -1.56 -18.98
C LYS A 36 2.73 -1.37 -20.31
N LYS A 37 3.10 -2.47 -20.97
CA LYS A 37 3.79 -2.44 -22.27
C LYS A 37 2.90 -1.87 -23.38
N TYR A 38 1.64 -2.23 -23.43
CA TYR A 38 0.67 -1.71 -24.39
C TYR A 38 0.49 -0.20 -24.25
N ILE A 39 0.27 0.28 -23.03
CA ILE A 39 0.11 1.71 -22.72
C ILE A 39 1.37 2.49 -23.15
N LYS A 40 2.56 2.00 -22.82
CA LYS A 40 3.82 2.63 -23.22
C LYS A 40 3.98 2.69 -24.73
N ASN A 41 3.74 1.58 -25.43
CA ASN A 41 3.95 1.52 -26.88
C ASN A 41 2.90 2.31 -27.66
N LYS A 42 1.66 2.37 -27.20
CA LYS A 42 0.55 2.99 -27.91
C LYS A 42 0.42 4.49 -27.64
N PHE A 43 0.68 4.92 -26.41
CA PHE A 43 0.42 6.29 -25.96
C PHE A 43 1.69 7.01 -25.48
N ASN A 44 2.81 6.31 -25.42
CA ASN A 44 4.07 6.80 -24.83
C ASN A 44 3.96 7.20 -23.35
N VAL A 45 2.91 6.75 -22.64
CA VAL A 45 2.71 7.00 -21.20
C VAL A 45 3.51 5.97 -20.39
N HIS A 46 4.24 6.43 -19.39
CA HIS A 46 4.92 5.55 -18.45
C HIS A 46 3.98 5.20 -17.29
N THR A 47 3.57 3.94 -17.21
CA THR A 47 2.77 3.45 -16.08
C THR A 47 3.68 3.04 -14.94
N VAL A 48 3.55 3.72 -13.80
CA VAL A 48 4.35 3.48 -12.59
C VAL A 48 3.74 2.32 -11.83
N ILE A 49 4.13 1.12 -12.18
CA ILE A 49 3.59 -0.13 -11.61
C ILE A 49 4.66 -1.23 -11.66
N SER A 50 4.76 -2.01 -10.60
CA SER A 50 5.62 -3.19 -10.50
C SER A 50 5.25 -4.26 -11.52
N SER A 51 6.07 -5.31 -11.65
CA SER A 51 5.74 -6.46 -12.49
C SER A 51 4.44 -7.11 -12.06
N LEU A 52 3.77 -7.82 -12.98
CA LEU A 52 2.52 -8.54 -12.66
C LEU A 52 2.73 -9.55 -11.53
N GLU A 53 3.89 -10.21 -11.49
CA GLU A 53 4.25 -11.15 -10.44
C GLU A 53 4.26 -10.48 -9.06
N VAL A 54 4.89 -9.31 -8.94
CA VAL A 54 4.92 -8.53 -7.69
C VAL A 54 3.52 -8.09 -7.28
N VAL A 55 2.71 -7.64 -8.23
CA VAL A 55 1.31 -7.27 -7.97
C VAL A 55 0.51 -8.46 -7.46
N GLU A 56 0.70 -9.65 -8.03
CA GLU A 56 0.02 -10.87 -7.59
C GLU A 56 0.50 -11.37 -6.21
N ILE A 57 1.81 -11.26 -5.92
CA ILE A 57 2.37 -11.55 -4.59
C ILE A 57 1.76 -10.60 -3.55
N SER A 58 1.66 -9.33 -3.87
CA SER A 58 1.17 -8.29 -2.96
C SER A 58 -0.34 -8.36 -2.69
N ASP A 59 -1.13 -8.67 -3.71
CA ASP A 59 -2.59 -8.74 -3.62
C ASP A 59 -3.09 -9.93 -2.76
N ASP A 60 -2.31 -11.01 -2.72
CA ASP A 60 -2.67 -12.26 -2.03
C ASP A 60 -1.72 -12.51 -0.84
N LYS A 61 -2.24 -12.38 0.38
CA LYS A 61 -1.47 -12.55 1.62
C LYS A 61 -0.89 -13.96 1.81
N PHE A 62 -1.52 -14.96 1.20
CA PHE A 62 -0.96 -16.32 1.18
C PHE A 62 0.25 -16.40 0.23
N ARG A 63 0.17 -15.75 -0.94
CA ARG A 63 1.31 -15.64 -1.86
C ARG A 63 2.45 -14.80 -1.25
N THR A 64 2.13 -13.70 -0.55
CA THR A 64 3.11 -12.93 0.23
C THR A 64 3.86 -13.82 1.22
N SER A 65 3.14 -14.61 2.00
CA SER A 65 3.75 -15.52 2.98
C SER A 65 4.61 -16.61 2.31
N ARG A 66 4.16 -17.16 1.19
CA ARG A 66 4.95 -18.13 0.42
C ARG A 66 6.23 -17.53 -0.13
N PHE A 67 6.15 -16.35 -0.73
CA PHE A 67 7.32 -15.62 -1.24
C PHE A 67 8.35 -15.40 -0.13
N LEU A 68 7.94 -14.89 1.04
CA LEU A 68 8.84 -14.68 2.17
C LEU A 68 9.47 -15.99 2.67
N LYS A 69 8.70 -17.08 2.70
CA LYS A 69 9.21 -18.41 3.05
C LYS A 69 10.23 -18.93 2.05
N GLU A 70 9.93 -18.83 0.76
CA GLU A 70 10.78 -19.33 -0.33
C GLU A 70 12.09 -18.54 -0.44
N THR A 71 12.09 -17.25 -0.06
CA THR A 71 13.31 -16.43 0.00
C THR A 71 14.07 -16.53 1.34
N GLY A 72 13.58 -17.34 2.29
CA GLY A 72 14.23 -17.54 3.59
C GLY A 72 14.05 -16.36 4.57
N LEU A 73 13.15 -15.43 4.27
CA LEU A 73 12.91 -14.24 5.08
C LEU A 73 11.93 -14.52 6.22
N ASN A 74 11.99 -13.71 7.27
CA ASN A 74 11.06 -13.83 8.39
C ASN A 74 9.62 -13.54 7.94
N TYR A 75 8.68 -14.38 8.35
CA TYR A 75 7.27 -14.21 8.03
C TYR A 75 6.40 -14.76 9.15
N PRO A 76 5.15 -14.27 9.33
CA PRO A 76 4.19 -14.94 10.19
C PRO A 76 3.74 -16.26 9.56
N LYS A 77 3.80 -17.36 10.30
CA LYS A 77 3.34 -18.67 9.80
C LYS A 77 1.91 -18.56 9.30
N THR A 78 1.70 -18.92 8.05
CA THR A 78 0.41 -18.74 7.36
C THR A 78 0.01 -20.03 6.65
N GLY A 79 -1.26 -20.39 6.74
CA GLY A 79 -1.89 -21.51 6.06
C GLY A 79 -3.23 -21.11 5.46
N LEU A 80 -3.79 -21.97 4.61
CA LEU A 80 -5.19 -21.84 4.19
C LEU A 80 -6.08 -22.45 5.28
N LEU A 81 -7.13 -21.75 5.69
CA LEU A 81 -8.01 -22.22 6.78
C LEU A 81 -8.63 -23.61 6.48
N LYS A 82 -8.93 -23.90 5.22
CA LYS A 82 -9.47 -25.18 4.77
C LYS A 82 -8.53 -26.39 4.95
N ASP A 83 -7.22 -26.14 5.04
CA ASP A 83 -6.19 -27.18 5.07
C ASP A 83 -5.53 -27.31 6.47
N VAL A 84 -6.06 -26.59 7.47
CA VAL A 84 -5.47 -26.53 8.80
C VAL A 84 -5.97 -27.65 9.70
N ASP A 85 -5.02 -28.31 10.36
CA ASP A 85 -5.32 -29.24 11.45
C ASP A 85 -5.67 -28.46 12.72
N ILE A 86 -6.96 -28.47 13.05
CA ILE A 86 -7.53 -27.67 14.14
C ILE A 86 -7.01 -28.12 15.51
N GLU A 87 -6.65 -29.40 15.67
CA GLU A 87 -6.19 -29.97 16.94
C GLU A 87 -4.79 -29.45 17.35
N HIS A 88 -3.98 -29.01 16.37
CA HIS A 88 -2.60 -28.57 16.57
C HIS A 88 -2.39 -27.05 16.44
N ILE A 89 -3.49 -26.29 16.46
CA ILE A 89 -3.42 -24.82 16.37
C ILE A 89 -2.84 -24.20 17.66
N LYS A 90 -1.94 -23.21 17.46
CA LYS A 90 -1.43 -22.37 18.56
C LYS A 90 -2.11 -21.01 18.53
N TYR A 91 -2.71 -20.62 19.65
CA TYR A 91 -3.34 -19.31 19.84
C TYR A 91 -2.41 -18.29 20.50
N PRO A 92 -2.62 -16.97 20.34
CA PRO A 92 -3.61 -16.37 19.44
C PRO A 92 -3.17 -16.41 17.98
N LEU A 93 -4.14 -16.29 17.08
CA LEU A 93 -3.91 -16.21 15.63
C LEU A 93 -4.86 -15.20 14.96
N ILE A 94 -4.64 -14.95 13.70
CA ILE A 94 -5.50 -14.12 12.84
C ILE A 94 -6.12 -15.03 11.78
N ILE A 95 -7.41 -14.84 11.51
CA ILE A 95 -8.04 -15.27 10.27
C ILE A 95 -8.46 -14.05 9.46
N LYS A 96 -8.26 -14.13 8.15
CA LYS A 96 -8.59 -13.04 7.25
C LYS A 96 -8.71 -13.54 5.81
N PRO A 97 -9.42 -12.81 4.92
CA PRO A 97 -9.37 -13.07 3.49
C PRO A 97 -7.93 -13.01 2.96
N SER A 98 -7.56 -13.95 2.08
CA SER A 98 -6.26 -13.95 1.40
C SER A 98 -6.11 -12.70 0.52
N VAL A 99 -7.18 -12.34 -0.17
CA VAL A 99 -7.30 -11.11 -0.99
C VAL A 99 -8.31 -10.18 -0.34
N GLY A 100 -7.95 -8.92 -0.13
CA GLY A 100 -8.81 -7.90 0.49
C GLY A 100 -8.00 -6.80 1.17
N CYS A 101 -8.66 -5.69 1.50
CA CYS A 101 -8.07 -4.48 2.06
C CYS A 101 -8.93 -3.90 3.20
N GLY A 102 -8.42 -2.87 3.90
CA GLY A 102 -9.17 -2.10 4.88
C GLY A 102 -9.56 -2.87 6.14
N SER A 103 -8.84 -3.93 6.52
CA SER A 103 -9.11 -4.78 7.69
C SER A 103 -10.49 -5.45 7.69
N ILE A 104 -11.17 -5.53 6.53
CA ILE A 104 -12.48 -6.18 6.42
C ILE A 104 -12.30 -7.69 6.53
N GLY A 105 -13.07 -8.33 7.41
CA GLY A 105 -13.02 -9.78 7.63
C GLY A 105 -11.77 -10.26 8.36
N VAL A 106 -11.08 -9.39 9.09
CA VAL A 106 -9.93 -9.72 9.92
C VAL A 106 -10.39 -9.96 11.35
N TYR A 107 -10.11 -11.17 11.88
CA TYR A 107 -10.51 -11.56 13.23
C TYR A 107 -9.32 -12.13 13.99
N LYS A 108 -9.15 -11.66 15.22
CA LYS A 108 -8.21 -12.26 16.18
C LYS A 108 -8.91 -13.41 16.90
N ILE A 109 -8.30 -14.56 16.86
CA ILE A 109 -8.81 -15.81 17.41
C ILE A 109 -7.94 -16.18 18.61
N ASN A 110 -8.52 -16.20 19.81
CA ASN A 110 -7.79 -16.48 21.05
C ASN A 110 -7.93 -17.92 21.52
N ASN A 111 -8.95 -18.64 21.03
CA ASN A 111 -9.26 -20.02 21.40
C ASN A 111 -10.10 -20.68 20.31
N ILE A 112 -10.45 -21.97 20.52
CA ILE A 112 -11.23 -22.74 19.56
C ILE A 112 -12.66 -22.21 19.39
N ASP A 113 -13.27 -21.69 20.44
CA ASP A 113 -14.67 -21.22 20.39
C ASP A 113 -14.78 -19.97 19.47
N ASP A 114 -13.74 -19.12 19.46
CA ASP A 114 -13.64 -18.00 18.53
C ASP A 114 -13.49 -18.46 17.07
N LEU A 115 -12.89 -19.64 16.83
CA LEU A 115 -12.64 -20.18 15.49
C LEU A 115 -13.87 -20.86 14.87
N ILE A 116 -14.65 -21.59 15.68
CA ILE A 116 -15.78 -22.43 15.22
C ILE A 116 -16.75 -21.69 14.28
N PRO A 117 -17.16 -20.43 14.55
CA PRO A 117 -18.08 -19.71 13.67
C PRO A 117 -17.55 -19.52 12.23
N HIS A 118 -16.23 -19.49 12.07
CA HIS A 118 -15.56 -19.23 10.80
C HIS A 118 -15.25 -20.49 9.98
N LEU A 119 -15.47 -21.68 10.55
CA LEU A 119 -15.24 -22.96 9.86
C LEU A 119 -16.31 -23.29 8.80
N LYS A 120 -17.42 -22.52 8.76
CA LYS A 120 -18.51 -22.73 7.79
C LYS A 120 -18.12 -22.25 6.39
N GLU A 121 -17.26 -21.24 6.27
CA GLU A 121 -16.79 -20.70 5.01
C GLU A 121 -15.27 -20.47 5.08
N THR A 122 -14.53 -21.40 4.48
CA THR A 122 -13.06 -21.42 4.56
C THR A 122 -12.38 -21.05 3.24
N ASN A 123 -13.15 -20.90 2.15
CA ASN A 123 -12.60 -20.59 0.84
C ASN A 123 -12.02 -19.18 0.79
N GLY A 124 -10.77 -19.07 0.34
CA GLY A 124 -10.05 -17.78 0.25
C GLY A 124 -9.71 -17.17 1.61
N ILE A 125 -9.89 -17.91 2.72
CA ILE A 125 -9.51 -17.47 4.06
C ILE A 125 -8.17 -18.08 4.44
N ILE A 126 -7.29 -17.25 4.98
CA ILE A 126 -6.03 -17.67 5.58
C ILE A 126 -6.11 -17.62 7.10
N ILE A 127 -5.33 -18.52 7.71
CA ILE A 127 -5.01 -18.53 9.12
C ILE A 127 -3.55 -18.14 9.27
N GLN A 128 -3.25 -17.21 10.17
CA GLN A 128 -1.91 -16.63 10.30
C GLN A 128 -1.54 -16.47 11.78
N GLU A 129 -0.28 -16.74 12.08
CA GLU A 129 0.31 -16.47 13.40
C GLU A 129 0.08 -15.00 13.79
N TYR A 130 -0.40 -14.77 15.04
CA TYR A 130 -0.50 -13.44 15.61
C TYR A 130 0.87 -13.02 16.11
N ILE A 131 1.43 -11.95 15.52
CA ILE A 131 2.76 -11.44 15.86
C ILE A 131 2.64 -10.19 16.72
N GLY A 132 3.47 -10.09 17.74
CA GLY A 132 3.62 -8.89 18.57
C GLY A 132 2.31 -8.38 19.16
N SER A 133 2.14 -7.06 19.12
CA SER A 133 0.95 -6.35 19.57
C SER A 133 0.61 -5.21 18.57
N GLU A 134 -0.48 -4.49 18.82
CA GLU A 134 -0.81 -3.28 18.05
C GLU A 134 0.25 -2.19 18.23
N GLU A 135 0.91 -2.13 19.38
CA GLU A 135 1.98 -1.19 19.66
C GLU A 135 3.26 -1.46 18.86
N THR A 136 3.45 -2.71 18.41
CA THR A 136 4.59 -3.14 17.60
C THR A 136 4.23 -3.26 16.11
N GLU A 137 3.19 -2.56 15.66
CA GLU A 137 2.76 -2.53 14.26
C GLU A 137 3.35 -1.32 13.53
N TYR A 138 3.94 -1.60 12.39
CA TYR A 138 4.62 -0.61 11.56
C TYR A 138 4.15 -0.67 10.12
N THR A 139 4.18 0.50 9.47
CA THR A 139 4.03 0.64 8.03
C THR A 139 5.29 1.27 7.46
N CYS A 140 5.89 0.62 6.46
CA CYS A 140 7.17 1.01 5.91
C CYS A 140 7.01 1.30 4.42
N THR A 141 7.50 2.45 3.98
CA THR A 141 7.45 2.88 2.58
C THR A 141 8.84 2.84 1.98
N VAL A 142 8.97 2.24 0.81
CA VAL A 142 10.12 2.38 -0.09
C VAL A 142 9.65 2.73 -1.47
N VAL A 143 10.55 3.34 -2.25
CA VAL A 143 10.37 3.58 -3.68
C VAL A 143 11.53 2.92 -4.42
N LYS A 144 11.21 2.13 -5.44
CA LYS A 144 12.23 1.63 -6.36
C LYS A 144 12.03 2.26 -7.73
N VAL A 145 13.09 2.82 -8.26
CA VAL A 145 13.12 3.46 -9.57
C VAL A 145 14.38 3.03 -10.30
N LYS A 146 14.21 2.47 -11.50
CA LYS A 146 15.34 1.81 -12.19
C LYS A 146 15.93 0.71 -11.26
N ASN A 147 17.19 0.85 -10.86
CA ASN A 147 17.86 -0.08 -9.93
C ASN A 147 18.13 0.53 -8.55
N GLU A 148 17.55 1.69 -8.25
CA GLU A 148 17.78 2.41 -7.01
C GLU A 148 16.59 2.23 -6.06
N LEU A 149 16.88 1.90 -4.80
CA LEU A 149 15.93 1.94 -3.70
C LEU A 149 16.09 3.26 -2.94
N SER A 150 14.98 3.87 -2.58
CA SER A 150 14.97 4.98 -1.62
C SER A 150 15.37 4.51 -0.22
N PRO A 151 15.70 5.43 0.69
CA PRO A 151 15.64 5.12 2.12
C PRO A 151 14.28 4.53 2.50
N VAL A 152 14.27 3.66 3.52
CA VAL A 152 13.04 3.14 4.13
C VAL A 152 12.52 4.16 5.11
N LEU A 153 11.28 4.62 4.92
CA LEU A 153 10.60 5.40 5.94
C LEU A 153 9.58 4.52 6.67
N SER A 154 9.81 4.30 7.95
CA SER A 154 8.98 3.48 8.82
C SER A 154 8.19 4.34 9.80
N PHE A 155 6.91 4.02 9.96
CA PHE A 155 6.03 4.62 10.95
C PHE A 155 5.50 3.56 11.91
N ASN A 156 5.57 3.83 13.22
CA ASN A 156 4.65 3.22 14.15
C ASN A 156 3.28 3.88 13.96
N ARG A 157 2.21 3.08 13.82
CA ARG A 157 0.91 3.61 13.43
C ARG A 157 -0.23 3.17 14.33
N VAL A 158 -1.23 4.02 14.43
CA VAL A 158 -2.52 3.71 15.02
C VAL A 158 -3.58 3.74 13.91
N LEU A 159 -4.36 2.67 13.82
CA LEU A 159 -5.44 2.56 12.85
C LEU A 159 -6.76 3.07 13.41
N ARG A 160 -7.58 3.63 12.53
CA ARG A 160 -8.99 3.95 12.77
C ARG A 160 -9.79 3.52 11.56
N ASN A 161 -10.71 2.58 11.75
CA ASN A 161 -11.51 1.99 10.66
C ASN A 161 -10.67 1.43 9.50
N GLY A 162 -9.52 0.80 9.81
CA GLY A 162 -8.62 0.24 8.80
C GLY A 162 -7.64 1.22 8.16
N ASP A 163 -7.80 2.52 8.38
CA ASP A 163 -6.89 3.55 7.88
C ASP A 163 -5.92 4.05 8.95
N THR A 164 -4.73 4.45 8.54
CA THR A 164 -3.78 5.10 9.44
C THR A 164 -4.33 6.45 9.88
N TYR A 165 -4.60 6.58 11.18
CA TYR A 165 -5.09 7.80 11.80
C TYR A 165 -3.96 8.65 12.39
N ARG A 166 -3.03 8.02 13.12
CA ARG A 166 -1.84 8.63 13.68
C ARG A 166 -0.62 7.82 13.29
N ALA A 167 0.46 8.48 12.95
CA ALA A 167 1.73 7.84 12.67
C ALA A 167 2.89 8.66 13.26
N GLU A 168 3.90 7.94 13.75
CA GLU A 168 5.15 8.46 14.28
C GLU A 168 6.29 7.87 13.46
N PRO A 169 7.13 8.68 12.80
CA PRO A 169 8.29 8.17 12.08
C PRO A 169 9.30 7.60 13.07
N ILE A 170 9.84 6.43 12.78
CA ILE A 170 10.79 5.75 13.67
C ILE A 170 12.07 5.39 12.93
N LYS A 171 13.19 5.33 13.66
CA LYS A 171 14.45 4.75 13.21
C LYS A 171 14.61 3.36 13.82
N SER A 172 14.75 2.34 12.99
CA SER A 172 15.07 0.98 13.41
C SER A 172 15.88 0.31 12.32
N GLU A 173 17.15 0.06 12.63
CA GLU A 173 18.06 -0.62 11.69
C GLU A 173 17.57 -2.03 11.32
N GLU A 174 16.94 -2.74 12.26
CA GLU A 174 16.43 -4.10 12.02
C GLU A 174 15.27 -4.09 11.05
N ILE A 175 14.32 -3.15 11.21
CA ILE A 175 13.20 -2.98 10.30
C ILE A 175 13.72 -2.55 8.93
N GLU A 176 14.62 -1.57 8.88
CA GLU A 176 15.17 -1.04 7.63
C GLU A 176 15.90 -2.13 6.84
N LYS A 177 16.83 -2.87 7.46
CA LYS A 177 17.55 -3.98 6.82
C LYS A 177 16.60 -5.03 6.29
N TYR A 178 15.61 -5.44 7.08
CA TYR A 178 14.64 -6.43 6.69
C TYR A 178 13.78 -5.97 5.52
N VAL A 179 13.27 -4.73 5.52
CA VAL A 179 12.46 -4.17 4.42
C VAL A 179 13.29 -4.04 3.14
N ILE A 180 14.55 -3.59 3.22
CA ILE A 180 15.47 -3.51 2.09
C ILE A 180 15.68 -4.91 1.49
N GLU A 181 15.92 -5.92 2.33
CA GLU A 181 16.12 -7.29 1.89
C GLU A 181 14.89 -7.84 1.16
N VAL A 182 13.69 -7.63 1.72
CA VAL A 182 12.44 -8.03 1.04
C VAL A 182 12.25 -7.28 -0.29
N ALA A 183 12.42 -5.95 -0.28
CA ALA A 183 12.25 -5.11 -1.48
C ALA A 183 13.27 -5.45 -2.58
N SER A 184 14.48 -5.88 -2.20
CA SER A 184 15.52 -6.29 -3.15
C SER A 184 15.19 -7.59 -3.88
N ASN A 185 14.40 -8.47 -3.26
CA ASN A 185 13.91 -9.72 -3.86
C ASN A 185 12.64 -9.54 -4.70
N LEU A 186 12.10 -8.31 -4.81
CA LEU A 186 10.92 -7.98 -5.60
C LEU A 186 11.28 -7.08 -6.78
N ASP A 187 10.69 -7.35 -7.95
CA ASP A 187 10.78 -6.49 -9.13
C ASP A 187 9.80 -5.30 -9.02
N ILE A 188 10.08 -4.45 -8.03
CA ILE A 188 9.29 -3.24 -7.77
C ILE A 188 9.63 -2.16 -8.80
N ASP A 189 8.60 -1.43 -9.26
CA ASP A 189 8.73 -0.17 -9.98
C ASP A 189 7.68 0.81 -9.44
N GLY A 190 8.13 1.86 -8.80
CA GLY A 190 7.30 2.81 -8.07
C GLY A 190 7.31 2.61 -6.55
N GLY A 191 6.24 3.03 -5.89
CA GLY A 191 6.07 2.88 -4.45
C GLY A 191 5.72 1.46 -4.04
N CYS A 192 6.22 1.05 -2.89
CA CYS A 192 5.82 -0.18 -2.23
C CYS A 192 5.71 0.05 -0.72
N ASN A 193 4.62 -0.41 -0.14
CA ASN A 193 4.35 -0.29 1.28
C ASN A 193 4.30 -1.67 1.92
N PHE A 194 5.04 -1.84 3.01
CA PHE A 194 5.14 -3.05 3.78
C PHE A 194 4.50 -2.85 5.14
N GLN A 195 3.60 -3.75 5.53
CA GLN A 195 3.01 -3.76 6.85
C GLN A 195 3.59 -4.92 7.64
N LEU A 196 4.14 -4.62 8.78
CA LEU A 196 4.84 -5.59 9.60
C LEU A 196 4.56 -5.39 11.09
N ARG A 197 4.81 -6.45 11.85
CA ARG A 197 4.93 -6.37 13.30
C ARG A 197 6.28 -6.94 13.73
N VAL A 198 6.74 -6.45 14.86
CA VAL A 198 7.95 -6.99 15.53
C VAL A 198 7.51 -8.00 16.56
N ASP A 199 8.08 -9.21 16.50
CA ASP A 199 7.77 -10.27 17.46
C ASP A 199 8.50 -10.04 18.81
N LYS A 200 8.26 -10.94 19.78
CA LYS A 200 8.85 -10.88 21.12
C LYS A 200 10.39 -11.00 21.14
N ASP A 201 10.97 -11.52 20.07
CA ASP A 201 12.40 -11.71 19.91
C ASP A 201 13.04 -10.54 19.13
N GLY A 202 12.29 -9.45 18.89
CA GLY A 202 12.73 -8.26 18.17
C GLY A 202 12.74 -8.41 16.66
N LYS A 203 12.23 -9.52 16.10
CA LYS A 203 12.30 -9.81 14.67
C LYS A 203 11.09 -9.23 13.91
N PRO A 204 11.31 -8.40 12.88
CA PRO A 204 10.24 -7.93 12.02
C PRO A 204 9.69 -9.05 11.14
N LYS A 205 8.37 -9.08 10.96
CA LYS A 205 7.65 -10.03 10.11
C LYS A 205 6.58 -9.29 9.32
N ILE A 206 6.74 -9.23 8.00
CA ILE A 206 5.76 -8.63 7.10
C ILE A 206 4.56 -9.57 6.98
N PHE A 207 3.36 -9.01 7.14
CA PHE A 207 2.10 -9.71 7.00
C PHE A 207 1.24 -9.20 5.83
N GLU A 208 1.65 -8.08 5.18
CA GLU A 208 0.99 -7.51 4.01
C GLU A 208 1.98 -6.64 3.21
N ILE A 209 1.91 -6.75 1.88
CA ILE A 209 2.64 -5.93 0.93
C ILE A 209 1.62 -5.21 0.05
N ASN A 210 1.84 -3.93 -0.21
CA ASN A 210 1.04 -3.13 -1.15
C ASN A 210 1.97 -2.53 -2.19
N SER A 211 1.98 -3.07 -3.41
CA SER A 211 2.89 -2.67 -4.50
C SER A 211 2.42 -1.40 -5.21
N ARG A 212 2.16 -0.36 -4.44
CA ARG A 212 1.72 0.98 -4.87
C ARG A 212 2.09 2.05 -3.85
N PHE A 213 1.93 3.31 -4.24
CA PHE A 213 1.87 4.40 -3.29
C PHE A 213 0.65 4.21 -2.38
N SER A 214 0.87 4.19 -1.08
CA SER A 214 -0.14 3.83 -0.11
C SER A 214 -0.87 5.04 0.48
N GLY A 215 -1.90 4.79 1.28
CA GLY A 215 -2.59 5.85 2.04
C GLY A 215 -1.69 6.60 3.04
N THR A 216 -0.48 6.10 3.31
CA THR A 216 0.55 6.79 4.13
C THR A 216 1.50 7.66 3.31
N THR A 217 1.41 7.68 1.98
CA THR A 217 2.23 8.56 1.12
C THR A 217 2.14 10.04 1.52
N PRO A 218 0.96 10.62 1.83
CA PRO A 218 0.89 11.99 2.34
C PRO A 218 1.59 12.16 3.69
N PHE A 219 1.57 11.16 4.57
CA PHE A 219 2.30 11.19 5.85
C PHE A 219 3.80 11.27 5.62
N CYS A 220 4.33 10.48 4.67
CA CYS A 220 5.74 10.52 4.28
C CYS A 220 6.13 11.91 3.81
N ALA A 221 5.30 12.54 2.95
CA ALA A 221 5.56 13.87 2.43
C ALA A 221 5.59 14.94 3.54
N GLN A 222 4.74 14.84 4.56
CA GLN A 222 4.69 15.79 5.68
C GLN A 222 5.94 15.72 6.57
N VAL A 223 6.62 14.59 6.64
CA VAL A 223 7.83 14.44 7.43
C VAL A 223 9.12 14.52 6.57
N GLY A 224 9.04 15.05 5.35
CA GLY A 224 10.22 15.36 4.53
C GLY A 224 10.64 14.31 3.51
N PHE A 225 9.86 13.24 3.32
CA PHE A 225 10.05 12.27 2.24
C PHE A 225 8.80 12.14 1.39
N ASN A 226 8.76 12.81 0.23
CA ASN A 226 7.69 12.62 -0.75
C ASN A 226 8.02 11.47 -1.71
N PRO A 227 7.39 10.29 -1.57
CA PRO A 227 7.71 9.12 -2.39
C PRO A 227 7.42 9.30 -3.89
N VAL A 228 6.35 10.06 -4.23
CA VAL A 228 5.99 10.32 -5.63
C VAL A 228 7.00 11.27 -6.26
N GLU A 229 7.35 12.35 -5.57
CA GLU A 229 8.36 13.30 -6.02
C GLU A 229 9.72 12.62 -6.20
N PHE A 230 10.12 11.76 -5.25
CA PHE A 230 11.34 10.96 -5.36
C PHE A 230 11.35 10.16 -6.65
N TYR A 231 10.28 9.39 -6.92
CA TYR A 231 10.18 8.57 -8.12
C TYR A 231 10.32 9.42 -9.38
N LEU A 232 9.52 10.48 -9.51
CA LEU A 232 9.51 11.32 -10.71
C LEU A 232 10.85 12.02 -10.95
N LYS A 233 11.45 12.60 -9.91
CA LYS A 233 12.76 13.25 -10.01
C LYS A 233 13.86 12.26 -10.41
N ARG A 234 13.87 11.04 -9.82
CA ARG A 234 14.86 10.02 -10.19
C ARG A 234 14.65 9.45 -11.60
N MET A 235 13.40 9.37 -12.06
CA MET A 235 13.11 9.03 -13.46
C MET A 235 13.67 10.05 -14.43
N LEU A 236 13.68 11.33 -14.05
CA LEU A 236 14.22 12.46 -14.82
C LEU A 236 15.71 12.73 -14.52
N ASP A 237 16.41 11.81 -13.84
CA ASP A 237 17.82 11.92 -13.45
C ASP A 237 18.14 13.19 -12.61
N MET A 238 17.13 13.70 -11.89
CA MET A 238 17.26 14.85 -11.00
C MET A 238 17.67 14.39 -9.59
N LYS A 239 18.40 15.28 -8.88
CA LYS A 239 18.75 15.05 -7.47
C LYS A 239 17.54 15.23 -6.57
N VAL A 240 17.47 14.41 -5.53
CA VAL A 240 16.46 14.50 -4.46
C VAL A 240 17.20 14.63 -3.14
N SER A 241 16.84 15.64 -2.34
CA SER A 241 17.24 15.72 -0.94
C SER A 241 16.11 15.14 -0.10
N ILE A 242 16.45 14.31 0.87
CA ILE A 242 15.51 13.72 1.82
C ILE A 242 16.03 14.08 3.21
N GLU A 243 15.21 14.78 3.98
CA GLU A 243 15.49 15.12 5.37
C GLU A 243 14.26 14.79 6.19
N ILE A 244 14.31 13.66 6.89
CA ILE A 244 13.15 13.14 7.62
C ILE A 244 13.11 13.74 9.01
N ASP A 245 11.98 14.35 9.35
CA ASP A 245 11.65 14.80 10.70
C ASP A 245 11.15 13.61 11.51
N TYR A 246 11.98 13.15 12.44
CA TYR A 246 11.67 12.05 13.36
C TYR A 246 11.11 12.54 14.71
N ASP A 247 10.92 13.84 14.89
CA ASP A 247 10.44 14.46 16.13
C ASP A 247 8.98 14.94 16.02
N SER A 248 8.24 14.36 15.06
CA SER A 248 6.87 14.76 14.77
C SER A 248 5.90 13.59 14.79
N PHE A 249 4.65 13.88 15.11
CA PHE A 249 3.51 13.00 14.86
C PHE A 249 2.70 13.52 13.69
N VAL A 250 2.23 12.64 12.81
CA VAL A 250 1.31 12.97 11.75
C VAL A 250 -0.07 12.43 12.07
N PHE A 251 -1.09 13.28 11.98
CA PHE A 251 -2.48 12.93 12.22
C PHE A 251 -3.30 13.15 10.96
N ARG A 252 -4.16 12.18 10.61
CA ARG A 252 -5.20 12.37 9.60
C ARG A 252 -6.43 12.98 10.24
N TYR A 253 -6.97 14.05 9.65
CA TYR A 253 -8.18 14.69 10.11
C TYR A 253 -9.10 15.02 8.93
N TRP A 254 -10.38 15.18 9.23
CA TRP A 254 -11.38 15.64 8.27
C TRP A 254 -11.53 17.16 8.38
N SER A 255 -11.79 17.78 7.24
CA SER A 255 -12.10 19.21 7.17
C SER A 255 -13.32 19.40 6.27
N GLU A 256 -14.20 20.33 6.64
CA GLU A 256 -15.40 20.64 5.89
C GLU A 256 -15.11 21.71 4.84
N LEU A 257 -15.53 21.45 3.60
CA LEU A 257 -15.47 22.38 2.50
C LEU A 257 -16.88 22.85 2.16
N VAL A 258 -17.15 24.16 2.30
CA VAL A 258 -18.42 24.76 1.88
C VAL A 258 -18.32 25.23 0.44
N VAL A 259 -19.11 24.61 -0.44
CA VAL A 259 -19.20 24.97 -1.86
C VAL A 259 -20.61 25.47 -2.16
N LYS A 260 -20.74 26.62 -2.82
CA LYS A 260 -22.05 27.14 -3.24
C LYS A 260 -22.61 26.27 -4.36
N LYS A 261 -23.93 25.96 -4.31
CA LYS A 261 -24.61 25.11 -5.28
C LYS A 261 -24.41 25.54 -6.74
N ASN A 262 -24.45 26.87 -7.00
CA ASN A 262 -24.23 27.39 -8.35
C ASN A 262 -22.80 27.12 -8.86
N GLN A 263 -21.78 27.15 -8.00
CA GLN A 263 -20.39 26.81 -8.37
C GLN A 263 -20.27 25.34 -8.73
N LEU A 264 -20.92 24.46 -7.95
CA LEU A 264 -20.91 23.01 -8.22
C LEU A 264 -21.64 22.69 -9.54
N ASN A 265 -22.79 23.32 -9.80
CA ASN A 265 -23.53 23.13 -11.06
C ASN A 265 -22.69 23.57 -12.26
N THR A 266 -22.00 24.70 -12.16
CA THR A 266 -21.11 25.18 -13.25
C THR A 266 -19.96 24.21 -13.54
N LEU A 267 -19.42 23.55 -12.50
CA LEU A 267 -18.41 22.48 -12.68
C LEU A 267 -18.99 21.27 -13.43
N CYS A 268 -20.20 20.83 -13.05
CA CYS A 268 -20.86 19.70 -13.67
C CYS A 268 -21.25 19.97 -15.15
N GLU A 269 -21.67 21.21 -15.45
CA GLU A 269 -22.14 21.59 -16.80
C GLU A 269 -20.99 21.86 -17.80
N ASN A 270 -19.86 22.36 -17.33
CA ASN A 270 -18.80 22.85 -18.22
C ASN A 270 -17.54 21.99 -18.24
N ASN A 271 -17.43 20.95 -17.43
CA ASN A 271 -16.21 20.13 -17.28
C ASN A 271 -14.92 20.97 -17.05
N LYS A 272 -15.06 22.19 -16.53
CA LYS A 272 -13.97 23.15 -16.33
C LYS A 272 -13.73 23.42 -14.85
N SER A 273 -12.45 23.47 -14.46
CA SER A 273 -12.06 23.89 -13.11
C SER A 273 -12.45 25.37 -12.89
N LEU A 274 -13.11 25.66 -11.76
CA LEU A 274 -13.41 27.03 -11.37
C LEU A 274 -12.15 27.73 -10.85
N PRO A 275 -11.78 28.89 -11.39
CA PRO A 275 -10.58 29.64 -10.93
C PRO A 275 -10.62 30.00 -9.44
N GLU A 276 -11.83 30.20 -8.88
CA GLU A 276 -12.03 30.52 -7.46
C GLU A 276 -11.84 29.32 -6.52
N LEU A 277 -12.08 28.10 -6.99
CA LEU A 277 -11.78 26.88 -6.21
C LEU A 277 -10.27 26.67 -6.07
N LYS A 278 -9.46 27.03 -7.07
CA LYS A 278 -7.99 26.99 -6.97
C LYS A 278 -7.49 27.83 -5.78
N LYS A 279 -8.05 29.00 -5.53
CA LYS A 279 -7.68 29.86 -4.40
C LYS A 279 -8.02 29.25 -3.04
N GLN A 280 -9.14 28.49 -2.93
CA GLN A 280 -9.50 27.83 -1.67
C GLN A 280 -8.62 26.61 -1.37
N PHE A 281 -8.18 25.87 -2.39
CA PHE A 281 -7.24 24.75 -2.22
C PHE A 281 -5.79 25.20 -1.96
N GLU A 282 -5.40 26.42 -2.32
CA GLU A 282 -4.08 26.99 -2.00
C GLU A 282 -3.94 27.37 -0.53
N LEU A 283 -5.05 27.52 0.22
CA LEU A 283 -5.05 27.82 1.67
C LEU A 283 -4.66 26.62 2.56
N PHE A 284 -4.49 25.41 1.99
CA PHE A 284 -4.16 24.18 2.70
C PHE A 284 -2.82 23.57 2.24
N ARG A 285 -1.93 24.42 1.71
CA ARG A 285 -0.52 24.07 1.44
C ARG A 285 0.39 24.48 2.58
#